data_2fbda2dffea6036e0c44f3488f0aaa3b
#
_entry.id   2fbda2dffea6036e0c44f3488f0aaa3b
#
_cell.length_a   1.000
_cell.length_b   1.000
_cell.length_c   1.000
_cell.angle_alpha   90.00
_cell.angle_beta   90.00
_cell.angle_gamma   90.00
#
_symmetry.space_group_name_H-M   'P 1'
#
loop_
_entity.id
_entity.type
_entity.pdbx_description
1 polymer ?
#
loop_
_entity_poly.entity_id
_entity_poly.type
_entity_poly.pdbx_seq_one_letter_code
_entity_poly.pdbx_strand_id
1 'polypeptide(L)'
;MADFQKLSYEKIDEIHVRGHLPMIVGGTGLYVDSVLDGYLLSDKEPDLAYRVELEKLTTPMLYAKLVSLVPDVQVERNNRNRVMRMLERIHDGDDAVPAKKARFDSLRLGVSWPRDVLAKRIDERIDMRLEQGMIEEVQRLMDEGASVDFLLGLGLEYRFITQYLIGEIPNKDDMLAQLAHAIKKFAKRQMTWFRRNPDIIWLDMQGDAYGQACGEIEKFLKK
;
A
#
# COMPACT_ATOMS: atom_id res chain seq x y z
N MET A 1 -2.33 -6.24 -7.79
CA MET A 1 -1.52 -6.93 -6.75
C MET A 1 -0.84 -8.16 -7.32
N ALA A 2 -1.55 -9.02 -8.05
CA ALA A 2 -0.95 -10.19 -8.72
C ALA A 2 0.23 -9.80 -9.63
N ASP A 3 0.05 -8.83 -10.51
CA ASP A 3 1.13 -8.34 -11.39
C ASP A 3 2.36 -7.85 -10.61
N PHE A 4 2.14 -7.12 -9.51
CA PHE A 4 3.23 -6.66 -8.65
C PHE A 4 4.00 -7.85 -8.04
N GLN A 5 3.29 -8.86 -7.53
CA GLN A 5 3.89 -10.06 -6.96
C GLN A 5 4.70 -10.82 -8.02
N LYS A 6 4.12 -11.04 -9.20
CA LYS A 6 4.79 -11.72 -10.33
C LYS A 6 6.06 -11.00 -10.75
N LEU A 7 5.97 -9.70 -11.05
CA LEU A 7 7.13 -8.88 -11.43
C LEU A 7 8.20 -8.82 -10.33
N SER A 8 7.76 -8.80 -9.05
CA SER A 8 8.68 -8.85 -7.93
C SER A 8 9.44 -10.17 -7.87
N TYR A 9 8.78 -11.30 -8.08
CA TYR A 9 9.42 -12.61 -8.10
C TYR A 9 10.43 -12.73 -9.25
N GLU A 10 10.05 -12.31 -10.45
CA GLU A 10 10.95 -12.27 -11.61
C GLU A 10 12.21 -11.45 -11.30
N LYS A 11 12.03 -10.28 -10.69
CA LYS A 11 13.14 -9.39 -10.35
C LYS A 11 14.01 -9.95 -9.20
N ILE A 12 13.44 -10.60 -8.20
CA ILE A 12 14.17 -11.27 -7.13
C ILE A 12 15.03 -12.39 -7.70
N ASP A 13 14.47 -13.23 -8.58
CA ASP A 13 15.21 -14.33 -9.22
C ASP A 13 16.36 -13.79 -10.07
N GLU A 14 16.14 -12.74 -10.86
CA GLU A 14 17.16 -12.06 -11.66
C GLU A 14 18.33 -11.53 -10.80
N ILE A 15 18.03 -10.93 -9.63
CA ILE A 15 19.03 -10.42 -8.70
C ILE A 15 19.85 -11.59 -8.08
N HIS A 16 19.16 -12.68 -7.70
CA HIS A 16 19.82 -13.87 -7.18
C HIS A 16 20.76 -14.52 -8.21
N VAL A 17 20.34 -14.62 -9.48
CA VAL A 17 21.20 -15.16 -10.56
C VAL A 17 22.48 -14.35 -10.73
N ARG A 18 22.43 -13.04 -10.46
CA ARG A 18 23.62 -12.18 -10.46
C ARG A 18 24.48 -12.29 -9.19
N GLY A 19 24.10 -13.14 -8.25
CA GLY A 19 24.82 -13.31 -6.98
C GLY A 19 24.63 -12.17 -5.97
N HIS A 20 23.55 -11.40 -6.10
CA HIS A 20 23.23 -10.28 -5.21
C HIS A 20 22.05 -10.57 -4.29
N LEU A 21 22.00 -9.90 -3.15
CA LEU A 21 20.89 -9.96 -2.21
C LEU A 21 19.77 -9.01 -2.67
N PRO A 22 18.57 -9.52 -3.01
CA PRO A 22 17.44 -8.65 -3.33
C PRO A 22 16.87 -7.96 -2.09
N MET A 23 16.51 -6.70 -2.22
CA MET A 23 15.84 -5.93 -1.17
C MET A 23 14.54 -5.31 -1.69
N ILE A 24 13.45 -5.49 -0.93
CA ILE A 24 12.18 -4.81 -1.17
C ILE A 24 12.10 -3.62 -0.22
N VAL A 25 11.99 -2.42 -0.77
CA VAL A 25 11.88 -1.18 -0.01
C VAL A 25 10.55 -0.51 -0.31
N GLY A 26 9.75 -0.21 0.71
CA GLY A 26 8.47 0.46 0.52
C GLY A 26 7.58 0.47 1.75
N GLY A 27 6.44 1.13 1.62
CA GLY A 27 5.46 1.32 2.71
C GLY A 27 4.06 0.81 2.38
N THR A 28 3.85 0.16 1.22
CA THR A 28 2.57 -0.47 0.87
C THR A 28 2.55 -1.90 1.41
N GLY A 29 2.16 -2.03 2.69
CA GLY A 29 2.27 -3.29 3.42
C GLY A 29 1.61 -4.48 2.72
N LEU A 30 0.44 -4.29 2.11
CA LEU A 30 -0.23 -5.36 1.36
C LEU A 30 0.62 -5.91 0.21
N TYR A 31 1.37 -5.05 -0.49
CA TYR A 31 2.24 -5.47 -1.59
C TYR A 31 3.47 -6.21 -1.06
N VAL A 32 4.11 -5.66 -0.02
CA VAL A 32 5.24 -6.31 0.63
C VAL A 32 4.85 -7.70 1.16
N ASP A 33 3.74 -7.78 1.90
CA ASP A 33 3.25 -9.05 2.45
C ASP A 33 2.86 -10.04 1.33
N SER A 34 2.29 -9.57 0.21
CA SER A 34 1.93 -10.47 -0.89
C SER A 34 3.15 -11.20 -1.46
N VAL A 35 4.31 -10.57 -1.49
CA VAL A 35 5.57 -11.16 -1.95
C VAL A 35 6.20 -12.02 -0.86
N LEU A 36 6.38 -11.47 0.34
CA LEU A 36 7.14 -12.13 1.41
C LEU A 36 6.37 -13.28 2.07
N ASP A 37 5.06 -13.13 2.27
CA ASP A 37 4.22 -14.20 2.78
C ASP A 37 3.74 -15.17 1.68
N GLY A 38 3.95 -14.81 0.41
CA GLY A 38 3.59 -15.64 -0.73
C GLY A 38 2.09 -15.88 -0.84
N TYR A 39 1.29 -14.81 -0.98
CA TYR A 39 -0.16 -14.97 -1.19
C TYR A 39 -0.41 -15.75 -2.47
N LEU A 40 -1.22 -16.80 -2.39
CA LEU A 40 -1.68 -17.55 -3.55
C LEU A 40 -2.80 -16.74 -4.22
N LEU A 41 -2.40 -15.92 -5.19
CA LEU A 41 -3.29 -15.06 -5.96
C LEU A 41 -3.71 -15.78 -7.23
N SER A 42 -4.96 -15.59 -7.63
CA SER A 42 -5.47 -16.13 -8.89
C SER A 42 -4.92 -15.32 -10.07
N ASP A 43 -4.50 -16.01 -11.12
CA ASP A 43 -4.14 -15.43 -12.41
C ASP A 43 -5.37 -15.23 -13.33
N LYS A 44 -6.58 -15.58 -12.85
CA LYS A 44 -7.80 -15.41 -13.60
C LYS A 44 -8.14 -13.94 -13.79
N GLU A 45 -8.57 -13.58 -14.97
CA GLU A 45 -9.16 -12.27 -15.21
C GLU A 45 -10.44 -12.10 -14.40
N PRO A 46 -10.67 -10.91 -13.81
CA PRO A 46 -11.91 -10.65 -13.07
C PRO A 46 -13.14 -10.76 -13.98
N ASP A 47 -14.18 -11.47 -13.52
CA ASP A 47 -15.48 -11.42 -14.18
C ASP A 47 -16.13 -10.04 -13.99
N LEU A 48 -15.97 -9.17 -15.02
CA LEU A 48 -16.50 -7.82 -15.01
C LEU A 48 -18.03 -7.80 -14.97
N ALA A 49 -18.71 -8.79 -15.56
CA ALA A 49 -20.17 -8.86 -15.52
C ALA A 49 -20.67 -9.13 -14.10
N TYR A 50 -20.04 -10.09 -13.41
CA TYR A 50 -20.36 -10.38 -12.01
C TYR A 50 -20.04 -9.16 -11.09
N ARG A 51 -18.93 -8.46 -11.34
CA ARG A 51 -18.59 -7.25 -10.61
C ARG A 51 -19.66 -6.17 -10.74
N VAL A 52 -20.16 -5.93 -11.95
CA VAL A 52 -21.27 -4.97 -12.20
C VAL A 52 -22.54 -5.37 -11.44
N GLU A 53 -22.83 -6.67 -11.32
CA GLU A 53 -23.94 -7.16 -10.50
C GLU A 53 -23.73 -6.84 -9.01
N LEU A 54 -22.52 -7.10 -8.49
CA LEU A 54 -22.19 -6.78 -7.10
C LEU A 54 -22.26 -5.27 -6.82
N GLU A 55 -21.87 -4.44 -7.76
CA GLU A 55 -21.92 -2.98 -7.62
C GLU A 55 -23.33 -2.42 -7.42
N LYS A 56 -24.36 -3.11 -7.90
CA LYS A 56 -25.78 -2.75 -7.70
C LYS A 56 -26.26 -3.03 -6.26
N LEU A 57 -25.55 -3.86 -5.51
CA LEU A 57 -25.92 -4.23 -4.15
C LEU A 57 -25.39 -3.22 -3.12
N THR A 58 -26.16 -3.00 -2.06
CA THR A 58 -25.68 -2.23 -0.90
C THR A 58 -24.64 -3.03 -0.10
N THR A 59 -23.81 -2.35 0.71
CA THR A 59 -22.80 -3.03 1.52
C THR A 59 -23.40 -4.09 2.47
N PRO A 60 -24.54 -3.84 3.16
CA PRO A 60 -25.20 -4.88 3.96
C PRO A 60 -25.64 -6.09 3.13
N MET A 61 -26.16 -5.90 1.90
CA MET A 61 -26.57 -7.00 1.02
C MET A 61 -25.36 -7.83 0.56
N LEU A 62 -24.27 -7.18 0.19
CA LEU A 62 -23.01 -7.86 -0.15
C LEU A 62 -22.50 -8.70 1.02
N TYR A 63 -22.53 -8.14 2.24
CA TYR A 63 -22.10 -8.86 3.42
C TYR A 63 -23.00 -10.06 3.74
N ALA A 64 -24.32 -9.91 3.64
CA ALA A 64 -25.27 -11.00 3.82
C ALA A 64 -25.02 -12.12 2.80
N LYS A 65 -24.81 -11.77 1.51
CA LYS A 65 -24.43 -12.73 0.46
C LYS A 65 -23.12 -13.45 0.79
N LEU A 66 -22.10 -12.75 1.26
CA LEU A 66 -20.83 -13.36 1.64
C LEU A 66 -20.99 -14.34 2.81
N VAL A 67 -21.71 -13.97 3.86
CA VAL A 67 -21.95 -14.83 5.03
C VAL A 67 -22.77 -16.07 4.67
N SER A 68 -23.71 -15.98 3.70
CA SER A 68 -24.45 -17.15 3.22
C SER A 68 -23.55 -18.18 2.50
N LEU A 69 -22.46 -17.74 1.90
CA LEU A 69 -21.49 -18.61 1.22
C LEU A 69 -20.37 -19.09 2.16
N VAL A 70 -19.94 -18.23 3.07
CA VAL A 70 -18.87 -18.49 4.05
C VAL A 70 -19.30 -17.97 5.42
N PRO A 71 -20.02 -18.77 6.24
CA PRO A 71 -20.61 -18.33 7.51
C PRO A 71 -19.60 -17.77 8.50
N ASP A 72 -18.39 -18.33 8.57
CA ASP A 72 -17.34 -17.97 9.54
C ASP A 72 -16.33 -16.95 8.99
N VAL A 73 -16.68 -16.23 7.91
CA VAL A 73 -15.77 -15.28 7.27
C VAL A 73 -15.40 -14.14 8.21
N GLN A 74 -14.09 -13.95 8.40
CA GLN A 74 -13.53 -12.88 9.23
C GLN A 74 -13.27 -11.64 8.35
N VAL A 75 -14.26 -10.76 8.26
CA VAL A 75 -14.16 -9.49 7.51
C VAL A 75 -14.97 -8.39 8.19
N GLU A 76 -14.45 -7.17 8.13
CA GLU A 76 -15.20 -6.01 8.58
C GLU A 76 -16.41 -5.77 7.67
N ARG A 77 -17.62 -5.90 8.22
CA ARG A 77 -18.88 -5.88 7.46
C ARG A 77 -19.10 -4.60 6.63
N ASN A 78 -18.50 -3.49 7.06
CA ASN A 78 -18.64 -2.19 6.41
C ASN A 78 -17.55 -1.94 5.34
N ASN A 79 -16.58 -2.85 5.18
CA ASN A 79 -15.53 -2.73 4.17
C ASN A 79 -16.01 -3.31 2.83
N ARG A 80 -16.79 -2.48 2.09
CA ARG A 80 -17.40 -2.85 0.81
C ARG A 80 -16.40 -3.49 -0.16
N ASN A 81 -15.25 -2.86 -0.36
CA ASN A 81 -14.25 -3.34 -1.32
C ASN A 81 -13.72 -4.73 -0.96
N ARG A 82 -13.49 -4.98 0.32
CA ARG A 82 -13.00 -6.27 0.79
C ARG A 82 -14.05 -7.36 0.68
N VAL A 83 -15.31 -7.03 1.02
CA VAL A 83 -16.45 -7.96 0.87
C VAL A 83 -16.68 -8.32 -0.59
N MET A 84 -16.67 -7.32 -1.49
CA MET A 84 -16.80 -7.56 -2.95
C MET A 84 -15.68 -8.45 -3.46
N ARG A 85 -14.42 -8.18 -3.09
CA ARG A 85 -13.29 -8.98 -3.55
C ARG A 85 -13.35 -10.44 -3.06
N MET A 86 -13.87 -10.68 -1.87
CA MET A 86 -14.10 -12.04 -1.38
C MET A 86 -15.18 -12.76 -2.19
N LEU A 87 -16.27 -12.06 -2.53
CA LEU A 87 -17.33 -12.63 -3.38
C LEU A 87 -16.84 -12.94 -4.80
N GLU A 88 -16.04 -12.04 -5.40
CA GLU A 88 -15.40 -12.27 -6.70
C GLU A 88 -14.53 -13.55 -6.66
N ARG A 89 -13.68 -13.69 -5.66
CA ARG A 89 -12.83 -14.88 -5.51
C ARG A 89 -13.63 -16.18 -5.39
N ILE A 90 -14.69 -16.18 -4.57
CA ILE A 90 -15.56 -17.34 -4.42
C ILE A 90 -16.27 -17.67 -5.75
N HIS A 91 -16.72 -16.63 -6.48
CA HIS A 91 -17.33 -16.81 -7.80
C HIS A 91 -16.36 -17.45 -8.80
N ASP A 92 -15.09 -17.08 -8.75
CA ASP A 92 -14.02 -17.65 -9.58
C ASP A 92 -13.58 -19.07 -9.14
N GLY A 93 -14.18 -19.59 -8.06
CA GLY A 93 -13.85 -20.91 -7.49
C GLY A 93 -12.62 -20.92 -6.59
N ASP A 94 -12.20 -19.76 -6.11
CA ASP A 94 -11.10 -19.58 -5.17
C ASP A 94 -11.62 -19.46 -3.73
N ASP A 95 -10.74 -19.66 -2.74
CA ASP A 95 -11.06 -19.32 -1.34
C ASP A 95 -11.30 -17.82 -1.18
N ALA A 96 -12.21 -17.43 -0.28
CA ALA A 96 -12.51 -16.02 0.02
C ALA A 96 -11.26 -15.23 0.42
N VAL A 97 -10.33 -15.86 1.13
CA VAL A 97 -9.03 -15.29 1.52
C VAL A 97 -7.91 -16.11 0.88
N PRO A 98 -6.93 -15.48 0.21
CA PRO A 98 -5.82 -16.22 -0.37
C PRO A 98 -5.02 -16.96 0.70
N ALA A 99 -4.72 -18.23 0.45
CA ALA A 99 -3.73 -18.96 1.24
C ALA A 99 -2.34 -18.33 1.07
N LYS A 100 -1.43 -18.65 1.99
CA LYS A 100 -0.06 -18.14 1.99
C LYS A 100 0.94 -19.27 1.88
N LYS A 101 1.95 -19.08 1.03
CA LYS A 101 3.08 -19.99 0.89
C LYS A 101 4.33 -19.18 0.61
N ALA A 102 5.06 -18.82 1.65
CA ALA A 102 6.31 -18.07 1.51
C ALA A 102 7.27 -18.79 0.57
N ARG A 103 7.84 -18.04 -0.37
CA ARG A 103 8.80 -18.54 -1.36
C ARG A 103 10.24 -18.39 -0.90
N PHE A 104 10.50 -17.39 -0.06
CA PHE A 104 11.84 -17.01 0.36
C PHE A 104 11.92 -16.96 1.88
N ASP A 105 13.11 -17.27 2.44
CA ASP A 105 13.45 -16.78 3.77
C ASP A 105 13.72 -15.28 3.69
N SER A 106 13.20 -14.49 4.62
CA SER A 106 13.26 -13.03 4.53
C SER A 106 13.51 -12.38 5.88
N LEU A 107 14.48 -11.47 5.93
CA LEU A 107 14.67 -10.56 7.04
C LEU A 107 13.77 -9.33 6.85
N ARG A 108 12.99 -8.98 7.86
CA ARG A 108 12.07 -7.83 7.81
C ARG A 108 12.52 -6.76 8.80
N LEU A 109 12.97 -5.64 8.26
CA LEU A 109 13.39 -4.48 9.04
C LEU A 109 12.36 -3.36 8.88
N GLY A 110 11.85 -2.83 9.99
CA GLY A 110 10.93 -1.70 10.01
C GLY A 110 11.60 -0.47 10.61
N VAL A 111 11.53 0.67 9.93
CA VAL A 111 12.04 1.94 10.47
C VAL A 111 10.97 2.64 11.30
N SER A 112 11.33 3.20 12.45
CA SER A 112 10.41 3.91 13.30
C SER A 112 10.98 5.24 13.77
N TRP A 113 10.09 6.22 13.89
CA TRP A 113 10.33 7.51 14.50
C TRP A 113 9.30 7.75 15.60
N PRO A 114 9.63 8.49 16.67
CA PRO A 114 8.63 9.07 17.57
C PRO A 114 7.59 9.86 16.77
N ARG A 115 6.35 9.80 17.22
CA ARG A 115 5.20 10.31 16.44
C ARG A 115 5.30 11.82 16.16
N ASP A 116 5.76 12.59 17.11
CA ASP A 116 5.98 14.04 17.00
C ASP A 116 7.10 14.37 16.03
N VAL A 117 8.22 13.64 16.10
CA VAL A 117 9.35 13.77 15.16
C VAL A 117 8.91 13.43 13.74
N LEU A 118 8.17 12.32 13.57
CA LEU A 118 7.65 11.93 12.25
C LEU A 118 6.69 13.00 11.69
N ALA A 119 5.83 13.57 12.53
CA ALA A 119 4.90 14.61 12.11
C ALA A 119 5.67 15.86 11.61
N LYS A 120 6.69 16.30 12.32
CA LYS A 120 7.54 17.41 11.92
C LYS A 120 8.28 17.13 10.59
N ARG A 121 8.87 15.94 10.45
CA ARG A 121 9.54 15.52 9.21
C ARG A 121 8.59 15.47 7.99
N ILE A 122 7.32 15.13 8.21
CA ILE A 122 6.31 15.17 7.16
C ILE A 122 6.06 16.63 6.72
N ASP A 123 5.91 17.55 7.66
CA ASP A 123 5.69 18.96 7.36
C ASP A 123 6.91 19.55 6.61
N GLU A 124 8.13 19.36 7.13
CA GLU A 124 9.38 19.79 6.49
C GLU A 124 9.54 19.20 5.06
N ARG A 125 9.13 17.97 4.85
CA ARG A 125 9.16 17.35 3.51
C ARG A 125 8.17 18.00 2.54
N ILE A 126 6.99 18.36 3.01
CA ILE A 126 6.00 19.07 2.19
C ILE A 126 6.56 20.43 1.76
N ASP A 127 7.14 21.19 2.70
CA ASP A 127 7.74 22.49 2.40
C ASP A 127 8.86 22.37 1.36
N MET A 128 9.78 21.43 1.57
CA MET A 128 10.86 21.17 0.63
C MET A 128 10.34 20.79 -0.78
N ARG A 129 9.28 19.98 -0.84
CA ARG A 129 8.68 19.56 -2.12
C ARG A 129 7.97 20.73 -2.83
N LEU A 130 7.38 21.65 -2.07
CA LEU A 130 6.83 22.89 -2.63
C LEU A 130 7.91 23.75 -3.26
N GLU A 131 9.05 23.93 -2.58
CA GLU A 131 10.20 24.66 -3.11
C GLU A 131 10.78 24.00 -4.37
N GLN A 132 10.66 22.68 -4.49
CA GLN A 132 11.07 21.92 -5.67
C GLN A 132 10.06 21.95 -6.83
N GLY A 133 8.97 22.70 -6.72
CA GLY A 133 7.99 22.84 -7.79
C GLY A 133 6.94 21.74 -7.86
N MET A 134 6.50 21.19 -6.71
CA MET A 134 5.52 20.11 -6.66
C MET A 134 4.16 20.50 -7.29
N ILE A 135 3.73 21.75 -7.14
CA ILE A 135 2.47 22.24 -7.74
C ILE A 135 2.65 22.41 -9.24
N GLU A 136 3.75 22.99 -9.65
CA GLU A 136 4.11 23.24 -11.05
C GLU A 136 4.27 21.92 -11.83
N GLU A 137 4.75 20.86 -11.18
CA GLU A 137 4.82 19.52 -11.78
C GLU A 137 3.43 19.02 -12.17
N VAL A 138 2.45 19.11 -11.25
CA VAL A 138 1.08 18.65 -11.51
C VAL A 138 0.40 19.51 -12.57
N GLN A 139 0.57 20.85 -12.51
CA GLN A 139 0.05 21.76 -13.52
C GLN A 139 0.59 21.40 -14.91
N ARG A 140 1.90 21.20 -15.04
CA ARG A 140 2.52 20.80 -16.31
C ARG A 140 1.95 19.50 -16.86
N LEU A 141 1.75 18.48 -15.99
CA LEU A 141 1.14 17.21 -16.44
C LEU A 141 -0.30 17.40 -16.94
N MET A 142 -1.07 18.28 -16.32
CA MET A 142 -2.41 18.64 -16.82
C MET A 142 -2.33 19.33 -18.18
N ASP A 143 -1.41 20.27 -18.36
CA ASP A 143 -1.19 21.00 -19.62
C ASP A 143 -0.73 20.05 -20.73
N GLU A 144 0.03 19.00 -20.41
CA GLU A 144 0.47 17.93 -21.31
C GLU A 144 -0.65 16.91 -21.60
N GLY A 145 -1.82 17.05 -21.02
CA GLY A 145 -3.02 16.25 -21.32
C GLY A 145 -3.27 15.07 -20.38
N ALA A 146 -2.62 14.99 -19.23
CA ALA A 146 -2.97 14.01 -18.21
C ALA A 146 -4.39 14.28 -17.68
N SER A 147 -5.25 13.24 -17.66
CA SER A 147 -6.62 13.41 -17.20
C SER A 147 -6.70 13.66 -15.68
N VAL A 148 -7.69 14.44 -15.26
CA VAL A 148 -7.98 14.70 -13.85
C VAL A 148 -8.15 13.40 -13.06
N ASP A 149 -8.92 12.45 -13.58
CA ASP A 149 -9.15 11.16 -12.91
C ASP A 149 -7.86 10.37 -12.70
N PHE A 150 -6.96 10.40 -13.68
CA PHE A 150 -5.65 9.77 -13.56
C PHE A 150 -4.83 10.41 -12.44
N LEU A 151 -4.71 11.74 -12.41
CA LEU A 151 -3.95 12.47 -11.40
C LEU A 151 -4.53 12.27 -9.99
N LEU A 152 -5.86 12.27 -9.84
CA LEU A 152 -6.53 11.98 -8.57
C LEU A 152 -6.23 10.55 -8.06
N GLY A 153 -5.87 9.63 -8.93
CA GLY A 153 -5.51 8.24 -8.62
C GLY A 153 -4.05 8.01 -8.23
N LEU A 154 -3.12 8.93 -8.56
CA LEU A 154 -1.66 8.71 -8.43
C LEU A 154 -1.12 8.74 -6.99
N GLY A 155 -1.84 9.33 -6.03
CA GLY A 155 -1.39 9.42 -4.65
C GLY A 155 -1.89 10.68 -3.96
N LEU A 156 -1.43 10.90 -2.71
CA LEU A 156 -1.96 12.00 -1.91
C LEU A 156 -1.55 13.36 -2.46
N GLU A 157 -0.27 13.55 -2.76
CA GLU A 157 0.27 14.80 -3.27
C GLU A 157 -0.45 15.21 -4.57
N TYR A 158 -0.48 14.33 -5.55
CA TYR A 158 -1.15 14.58 -6.84
C TYR A 158 -2.65 14.85 -6.65
N ARG A 159 -3.32 14.08 -5.81
CA ARG A 159 -4.75 14.25 -5.53
C ARG A 159 -5.08 15.63 -4.98
N PHE A 160 -4.44 16.05 -3.89
CA PHE A 160 -4.76 17.31 -3.25
C PHE A 160 -4.36 18.52 -4.10
N ILE A 161 -3.24 18.42 -4.82
CA ILE A 161 -2.82 19.48 -5.75
C ILE A 161 -3.80 19.57 -6.93
N THR A 162 -4.20 18.45 -7.52
CA THR A 162 -5.19 18.43 -8.61
C THR A 162 -6.51 19.06 -8.14
N GLN A 163 -7.01 18.68 -6.96
CA GLN A 163 -8.22 19.26 -6.38
C GLN A 163 -8.11 20.78 -6.17
N TYR A 164 -6.95 21.26 -5.78
CA TYR A 164 -6.66 22.70 -5.69
C TYR A 164 -6.65 23.37 -7.08
N LEU A 165 -5.98 22.79 -8.04
CA LEU A 165 -5.86 23.36 -9.40
C LEU A 165 -7.20 23.42 -10.16
N ILE A 166 -8.09 22.43 -9.91
CA ILE A 166 -9.47 22.45 -10.50
C ILE A 166 -10.48 23.24 -9.65
N GLY A 167 -10.07 23.85 -8.55
CA GLY A 167 -10.92 24.73 -7.72
C GLY A 167 -11.82 23.99 -6.72
N GLU A 168 -11.67 22.67 -6.52
CA GLU A 168 -12.36 21.93 -5.46
C GLU A 168 -11.88 22.34 -4.06
N ILE A 169 -10.59 22.66 -3.94
CA ILE A 169 -10.01 23.24 -2.73
C ILE A 169 -9.73 24.71 -3.02
N PRO A 170 -10.26 25.64 -2.22
CA PRO A 170 -10.34 27.05 -2.61
C PRO A 170 -9.00 27.80 -2.59
N ASN A 171 -8.04 27.35 -1.79
CA ASN A 171 -6.74 28.02 -1.66
C ASN A 171 -5.62 27.04 -1.32
N LYS A 172 -4.37 27.52 -1.48
CA LYS A 172 -3.16 26.75 -1.27
C LYS A 172 -2.99 26.30 0.20
N ASP A 173 -3.32 27.16 1.15
CA ASP A 173 -3.12 26.86 2.57
C ASP A 173 -4.03 25.74 3.04
N ASP A 174 -5.30 25.73 2.61
CA ASP A 174 -6.25 24.65 2.86
C ASP A 174 -5.79 23.34 2.20
N MET A 175 -5.26 23.41 1.00
CA MET A 175 -4.72 22.23 0.29
C MET A 175 -3.56 21.63 1.07
N LEU A 176 -2.59 22.46 1.54
CA LEU A 176 -1.45 22.01 2.31
C LEU A 176 -1.85 21.40 3.65
N ALA A 177 -2.79 22.03 4.36
CA ALA A 177 -3.30 21.54 5.63
C ALA A 177 -3.97 20.15 5.46
N GLN A 178 -4.80 19.99 4.43
CA GLN A 178 -5.47 18.71 4.13
C GLN A 178 -4.45 17.64 3.70
N LEU A 179 -3.47 17.98 2.86
CA LEU A 179 -2.40 17.09 2.43
C LEU A 179 -1.58 16.60 3.62
N ALA A 180 -1.11 17.51 4.48
CA ALA A 180 -0.33 17.18 5.67
C ALA A 180 -1.11 16.23 6.61
N HIS A 181 -2.39 16.53 6.84
CA HIS A 181 -3.27 15.67 7.63
C HIS A 181 -3.40 14.27 7.00
N ALA A 182 -3.63 14.20 5.70
CA ALA A 182 -3.79 12.93 4.98
C ALA A 182 -2.52 12.09 5.03
N ILE A 183 -1.33 12.69 4.86
CA ILE A 183 -0.02 12.00 4.96
C ILE A 183 0.20 11.47 6.37
N LYS A 184 -0.04 12.28 7.42
CA LYS A 184 0.06 11.85 8.82
C LYS A 184 -0.88 10.68 9.14
N LYS A 185 -2.10 10.73 8.62
CA LYS A 185 -3.08 9.63 8.73
C LYS A 185 -2.62 8.38 7.96
N PHE A 186 -2.00 8.56 6.80
CA PHE A 186 -1.45 7.44 6.01
C PHE A 186 -0.28 6.78 6.75
N ALA A 187 0.66 7.54 7.29
CA ALA A 187 1.77 7.02 8.10
C ALA A 187 1.26 6.22 9.31
N LYS A 188 0.21 6.70 10.00
CA LYS A 188 -0.43 5.94 11.08
C LYS A 188 -1.00 4.60 10.59
N ARG A 189 -1.63 4.56 9.41
CA ARG A 189 -2.15 3.30 8.83
C ARG A 189 -1.02 2.33 8.48
N GLN A 190 0.10 2.80 7.93
CA GLN A 190 1.28 1.98 7.66
C GLN A 190 1.79 1.33 8.95
N MET A 191 1.98 2.10 10.03
CA MET A 191 2.41 1.57 11.32
C MET A 191 1.44 0.55 11.89
N THR A 192 0.12 0.79 11.78
CA THR A 192 -0.91 -0.15 12.21
C THR A 192 -0.85 -1.45 11.39
N TRP A 193 -0.53 -1.35 10.11
CA TRP A 193 -0.38 -2.52 9.24
C TRP A 193 0.84 -3.36 9.65
N PHE A 194 2.01 -2.75 9.66
CA PHE A 194 3.26 -3.48 9.88
C PHE A 194 3.41 -4.02 11.32
N ARG A 195 2.88 -3.33 12.33
CA ARG A 195 2.90 -3.81 13.72
C ARG A 195 2.12 -5.11 13.96
N ARG A 196 1.31 -5.56 13.02
CA ARG A 196 0.62 -6.87 13.10
C ARG A 196 1.58 -8.05 12.86
N ASN A 197 2.70 -7.80 12.23
CA ASN A 197 3.70 -8.82 11.97
C ASN A 197 4.78 -8.78 13.08
N PRO A 198 4.85 -9.83 13.94
CA PRO A 198 5.82 -9.89 15.03
C PRO A 198 7.27 -10.13 14.53
N ASP A 199 7.45 -10.58 13.29
CA ASP A 199 8.76 -10.89 12.73
C ASP A 199 9.52 -9.63 12.26
N ILE A 200 8.88 -8.46 12.31
CA ILE A 200 9.53 -7.20 11.96
C ILE A 200 10.42 -6.72 13.11
N ILE A 201 11.71 -6.61 12.84
CA ILE A 201 12.69 -5.98 13.73
C ILE A 201 12.62 -4.48 13.53
N TRP A 202 12.22 -3.75 14.57
CA TRP A 202 12.03 -2.30 14.50
C TRP A 202 13.33 -1.57 14.83
N LEU A 203 13.77 -0.73 13.88
CA LEU A 203 14.93 0.14 14.02
C LEU A 203 14.50 1.52 14.50
N ASP A 204 15.02 1.98 15.63
CA ASP A 204 14.81 3.34 16.10
C ASP A 204 15.72 4.31 15.35
N MET A 205 15.12 5.16 14.54
CA MET A 205 15.86 6.10 13.70
C MET A 205 16.46 7.29 14.48
N GLN A 206 16.22 7.39 15.79
CA GLN A 206 16.92 8.34 16.67
C GLN A 206 18.22 7.75 17.25
N GLY A 207 18.38 6.43 17.19
CA GLY A 207 19.57 5.71 17.65
C GLY A 207 20.49 5.31 16.49
N ASP A 208 21.34 4.32 16.76
CA ASP A 208 22.20 3.69 15.74
C ASP A 208 21.42 2.64 14.92
N ALA A 209 20.43 3.10 14.17
CA ALA A 209 19.62 2.25 13.30
C ALA A 209 20.45 1.55 12.21
N TYR A 210 21.52 2.21 11.72
CA TYR A 210 22.39 1.64 10.71
C TYR A 210 23.21 0.47 11.26
N GLY A 211 23.88 0.64 12.39
CA GLY A 211 24.66 -0.44 13.02
C GLY A 211 23.77 -1.62 13.41
N GLN A 212 22.58 -1.35 13.95
CA GLN A 212 21.60 -2.38 14.27
C GLN A 212 21.17 -3.15 13.00
N ALA A 213 20.86 -2.45 11.90
CA ALA A 213 20.48 -3.07 10.65
C ALA A 213 21.60 -3.97 10.09
N CYS A 214 22.85 -3.49 10.08
CA CYS A 214 24.01 -4.26 9.65
C CYS A 214 24.16 -5.54 10.48
N GLY A 215 24.05 -5.44 11.80
CA GLY A 215 24.13 -6.59 12.70
C GLY A 215 23.05 -7.64 12.44
N GLU A 216 21.81 -7.24 12.17
CA GLU A 216 20.74 -8.17 11.84
C GLU A 216 20.91 -8.80 10.45
N ILE A 217 21.39 -8.04 9.47
CA ILE A 217 21.72 -8.56 8.13
C ILE A 217 22.84 -9.58 8.19
N GLU A 218 23.91 -9.30 8.95
CA GLU A 218 25.02 -10.27 9.13
C GLU A 218 24.57 -11.57 9.78
N LYS A 219 23.71 -11.49 10.80
CA LYS A 219 23.13 -12.68 11.44
C LYS A 219 22.27 -13.48 10.45
N PHE A 220 21.49 -12.79 9.62
CA PHE A 220 20.64 -13.43 8.62
C PHE A 220 21.45 -14.15 7.54
N LEU A 221 22.53 -13.53 7.07
CA LEU A 221 23.40 -14.11 6.02
C LEU A 221 24.31 -15.27 6.50
N LYS A 222 24.46 -15.43 7.81
CA LYS A 222 25.24 -16.55 8.40
C LYS A 222 24.40 -17.79 8.70
N LYS A 223 23.07 -17.73 8.53
CA LYS A 223 22.18 -18.88 8.64
C LYS A 223 22.26 -19.77 7.41
#